data_411e28235da591c0378df77c810a087b
#
_entry.id   411e28235da591c0378df77c810a087b
#
_cell.length_a   1.000
_cell.length_b   1.000
_cell.length_c   1.000
_cell.angle_alpha   90.00
_cell.angle_beta   90.00
_cell.angle_gamma   90.00
#
_symmetry.space_group_name_H-M   'P 1'
#
loop_
_entity.id
_entity.type
_entity.pdbx_description
1 polymer ?
#
loop_
_entity_poly.entity_id
_entity_poly.type
_entity_poly.pdbx_seq_one_letter_code
_entity_poly.pdbx_strand_id
1 'polypeptide(L)'
;MQKNNSALSSKKQIWAWAFYDFANSGYTTVVITAIFNAYFVSVVANNAVWATFMWTAVLSVSYLLTLLLGPLIGAHSDANFLRKRYLVLTTLLCVGSTSCLALFLDQGIFVVCIFLMMSNLFYGLGENIIAAYLPEISSQKSIGRISGYGWSLGYIGGMITLGLCLFYVTTAENEGYSADFFVPVTLFITAAIYLVAALPSFIFLGSGAGGVGVSGSSQPINRLLDTIRNRHQYRDLFRFLGCTVFYQAGVQAVIALAAIYAQQVVGFTFSETILLIMVVNLTAALGAFVFGPLQDRFGISKF
;
A
#
# COMPACT_ATOMS: atom_id res chain seq x y z
N MET A 1 24.79 -29.08 14.33
CA MET A 1 23.95 -29.59 13.23
C MET A 1 22.54 -29.04 13.37
N GLN A 2 22.30 -27.83 12.86
CA GLN A 2 20.95 -27.25 12.78
C GLN A 2 20.25 -27.88 11.57
N LYS A 3 19.17 -28.62 11.83
CA LYS A 3 18.29 -29.14 10.78
C LYS A 3 17.70 -27.96 10.00
N ASN A 4 18.12 -27.83 8.75
CA ASN A 4 17.47 -27.01 7.73
C ASN A 4 16.05 -27.56 7.45
N ASN A 5 15.10 -27.23 8.30
CA ASN A 5 13.67 -27.33 7.99
C ASN A 5 13.22 -26.01 7.36
N SER A 6 13.80 -25.59 6.26
CA SER A 6 13.14 -24.72 5.33
C SER A 6 12.07 -25.55 4.63
N ALA A 7 10.89 -25.68 5.26
CA ALA A 7 9.70 -26.08 4.54
C ALA A 7 9.58 -25.08 3.38
N LEU A 8 9.82 -25.55 2.15
CA LEU A 8 9.59 -24.78 0.92
C LEU A 8 8.18 -24.24 1.03
N SER A 9 8.03 -22.92 1.17
CA SER A 9 6.72 -22.30 1.24
C SER A 9 5.90 -22.76 0.03
N SER A 10 4.67 -23.15 0.27
CA SER A 10 3.79 -23.63 -0.79
C SER A 10 3.65 -22.54 -1.85
N LYS A 11 3.70 -22.89 -3.14
CA LYS A 11 3.40 -21.97 -4.25
C LYS A 11 2.10 -21.18 -3.99
N LYS A 12 1.13 -21.77 -3.29
CA LYS A 12 -0.13 -21.14 -2.90
C LYS A 12 0.10 -19.95 -1.97
N GLN A 13 1.05 -20.03 -1.02
CA GLN A 13 1.35 -18.93 -0.11
C GLN A 13 2.03 -17.76 -0.83
N ILE A 14 2.93 -18.04 -1.78
CA ILE A 14 3.59 -17.01 -2.59
C ILE A 14 2.57 -16.26 -3.43
N TRP A 15 1.68 -16.98 -4.13
CA TRP A 15 0.64 -16.35 -4.92
C TRP A 15 -0.38 -15.59 -4.04
N ALA A 16 -0.77 -16.14 -2.90
CA ALA A 16 -1.64 -15.48 -1.96
C ALA A 16 -1.05 -14.16 -1.46
N TRP A 17 0.24 -14.14 -1.14
CA TRP A 17 0.97 -12.93 -0.77
C TRP A 17 0.99 -11.91 -1.93
N ALA A 18 1.30 -12.35 -3.14
CA ALA A 18 1.34 -11.49 -4.31
C ALA A 18 -0.04 -10.93 -4.72
N PHE A 19 -1.13 -11.68 -4.47
CA PHE A 19 -2.50 -11.18 -4.67
C PHE A 19 -2.90 -10.08 -3.67
N TYR A 20 -2.29 -10.05 -2.49
CA TYR A 20 -2.50 -8.94 -1.58
C TYR A 20 -1.88 -7.65 -2.11
N ASP A 21 -0.76 -7.75 -2.79
CA ASP A 21 -0.12 -6.62 -3.47
C ASP A 21 -0.99 -6.07 -4.63
N PHE A 22 -1.65 -6.98 -5.36
CA PHE A 22 -2.70 -6.61 -6.32
C PHE A 22 -3.83 -5.79 -5.68
N ALA A 23 -4.32 -6.22 -4.50
CA ALA A 23 -5.35 -5.51 -3.76
C ALA A 23 -4.89 -4.10 -3.33
N ASN A 24 -3.71 -4.01 -2.72
CA ASN A 24 -3.09 -2.77 -2.24
C ASN A 24 -2.94 -1.73 -3.35
N SER A 25 -2.43 -2.15 -4.51
CA SER A 25 -2.17 -1.24 -5.62
C SER A 25 -3.45 -0.71 -6.26
N GLY A 26 -4.54 -1.47 -6.24
CA GLY A 26 -5.86 -0.98 -6.65
C GLY A 26 -6.31 0.21 -5.80
N TYR A 27 -6.19 0.11 -4.48
CA TYR A 27 -6.50 1.20 -3.57
C TYR A 27 -5.63 2.43 -3.81
N THR A 28 -4.31 2.24 -3.85
CA THR A 28 -3.36 3.36 -4.02
C THR A 28 -3.59 4.10 -5.33
N THR A 29 -3.82 3.35 -6.41
CA THR A 29 -3.99 3.95 -7.74
C THR A 29 -5.29 4.73 -7.85
N VAL A 30 -6.41 4.20 -7.36
CA VAL A 30 -7.72 4.84 -7.50
C VAL A 30 -7.92 5.95 -6.45
N VAL A 31 -7.65 5.64 -5.17
CA VAL A 31 -7.95 6.57 -4.07
C VAL A 31 -6.85 7.61 -3.92
N ILE A 32 -5.59 7.19 -3.85
CA ILE A 32 -4.50 8.12 -3.51
C ILE A 32 -3.98 8.87 -4.74
N THR A 33 -3.92 8.23 -5.91
CA THR A 33 -3.17 8.79 -7.05
C THR A 33 -4.06 9.38 -8.13
N ALA A 34 -5.16 8.72 -8.55
CA ALA A 34 -5.83 9.06 -9.81
C ALA A 34 -7.21 9.73 -9.63
N ILE A 35 -8.17 9.01 -9.06
CA ILE A 35 -9.59 9.43 -9.12
C ILE A 35 -9.97 10.29 -7.92
N PHE A 36 -9.87 9.73 -6.72
CA PHE A 36 -10.38 10.42 -5.54
C PHE A 36 -9.53 11.64 -5.15
N ASN A 37 -8.23 11.60 -5.40
CA ASN A 37 -7.33 12.74 -5.25
C ASN A 37 -7.81 13.96 -6.06
N ALA A 38 -8.05 13.76 -7.38
CA ALA A 38 -8.54 14.82 -8.26
C ALA A 38 -9.94 15.32 -7.83
N TYR A 39 -10.83 14.41 -7.49
CA TYR A 39 -12.19 14.73 -6.99
C TYR A 39 -12.14 15.52 -5.68
N PHE A 40 -11.28 15.14 -4.75
CA PHE A 40 -11.13 15.86 -3.48
C PHE A 40 -10.76 17.32 -3.71
N VAL A 41 -9.77 17.57 -4.57
CA VAL A 41 -9.29 18.93 -4.84
C VAL A 41 -10.33 19.74 -5.62
N SER A 42 -10.92 19.17 -6.66
CA SER A 42 -11.81 19.89 -7.58
C SER A 42 -13.22 20.06 -7.04
N VAL A 43 -13.77 19.04 -6.39
CA VAL A 43 -15.19 19.02 -5.98
C VAL A 43 -15.32 19.21 -4.47
N VAL A 44 -14.74 18.31 -3.65
CA VAL A 44 -14.89 18.38 -2.18
C VAL A 44 -14.33 19.68 -1.60
N ALA A 45 -13.18 20.11 -2.06
CA ALA A 45 -12.52 21.35 -1.64
C ALA A 45 -12.80 22.54 -2.59
N ASN A 46 -13.64 22.35 -3.61
CA ASN A 46 -14.09 23.39 -4.55
C ASN A 46 -12.93 24.23 -5.14
N ASN A 47 -11.84 23.57 -5.54
CA ASN A 47 -10.63 24.21 -6.06
C ASN A 47 -10.04 25.31 -5.14
N ALA A 48 -10.27 25.23 -3.84
CA ALA A 48 -9.71 26.18 -2.90
C ALA A 48 -8.18 26.15 -2.92
N VAL A 49 -7.52 27.28 -2.71
CA VAL A 49 -6.06 27.40 -2.70
C VAL A 49 -5.39 26.45 -1.69
N TRP A 50 -6.07 26.14 -0.60
CA TRP A 50 -5.59 25.23 0.45
C TRP A 50 -5.92 23.73 0.19
N ALA A 51 -6.66 23.40 -0.89
CA ALA A 51 -7.14 22.03 -1.15
C ALA A 51 -6.02 20.98 -1.21
N THR A 52 -4.97 21.25 -1.99
CA THR A 52 -3.79 20.39 -2.12
C THR A 52 -3.03 20.27 -0.78
N PHE A 53 -2.94 21.35 -0.02
CA PHE A 53 -2.32 21.33 1.31
C PHE A 53 -3.12 20.43 2.25
N MET A 54 -4.46 20.54 2.27
CA MET A 54 -5.32 19.69 3.13
C MET A 54 -5.22 18.22 2.73
N TRP A 55 -5.21 17.91 1.42
CA TRP A 55 -4.98 16.57 0.93
C TRP A 55 -3.68 15.96 1.47
N THR A 56 -2.57 16.67 1.28
CA THR A 56 -1.25 16.22 1.74
C THR A 56 -1.16 16.16 3.27
N ALA A 57 -1.81 17.06 3.98
CA ALA A 57 -1.86 17.05 5.45
C ALA A 57 -2.58 15.82 5.98
N VAL A 58 -3.74 15.48 5.43
CA VAL A 58 -4.49 14.26 5.81
C VAL A 58 -3.66 13.00 5.58
N LEU A 59 -3.02 12.86 4.41
CA LEU A 59 -2.13 11.74 4.13
C LEU A 59 -0.92 11.72 5.08
N SER A 60 -0.31 12.86 5.35
CA SER A 60 0.84 12.97 6.27
C SER A 60 0.48 12.53 7.69
N VAL A 61 -0.70 12.92 8.19
CA VAL A 61 -1.19 12.48 9.50
C VAL A 61 -1.41 10.97 9.52
N SER A 62 -2.00 10.38 8.47
CA SER A 62 -2.20 8.93 8.40
C SER A 62 -0.86 8.17 8.35
N TYR A 63 0.14 8.67 7.60
CA TYR A 63 1.48 8.09 7.58
C TYR A 63 2.19 8.21 8.92
N LEU A 64 2.03 9.34 9.63
CA LEU A 64 2.57 9.51 10.98
C LEU A 64 1.94 8.51 11.96
N LEU A 65 0.63 8.32 11.90
CA LEU A 65 -0.07 7.32 12.70
C LEU A 65 0.41 5.90 12.36
N THR A 66 0.60 5.59 11.08
CA THR A 66 1.16 4.30 10.63
C THR A 66 2.57 4.09 11.17
N LEU A 67 3.41 5.11 11.16
CA LEU A 67 4.76 5.08 11.70
C LEU A 67 4.77 4.79 13.22
N LEU A 68 3.83 5.37 13.97
CA LEU A 68 3.73 5.19 15.42
C LEU A 68 3.09 3.85 15.81
N LEU A 69 2.02 3.47 15.11
CA LEU A 69 1.25 2.26 15.43
C LEU A 69 1.85 0.98 14.81
N GLY A 70 2.50 1.10 13.65
CA GLY A 70 3.06 -0.05 12.91
C GLY A 70 4.00 -0.92 13.76
N PRO A 71 5.03 -0.37 14.42
CA PRO A 71 5.92 -1.15 15.28
C PRO A 71 5.21 -1.79 16.48
N LEU A 72 4.20 -1.11 17.06
CA LEU A 72 3.43 -1.62 18.19
C LEU A 72 2.57 -2.82 17.78
N ILE A 73 1.84 -2.67 16.68
CA ILE A 73 0.98 -3.72 16.12
C ILE A 73 1.83 -4.89 15.61
N GLY A 74 2.92 -4.61 14.90
CA GLY A 74 3.84 -5.62 14.41
C GLY A 74 4.40 -6.47 15.56
N ALA A 75 4.95 -5.82 16.56
CA ALA A 75 5.52 -6.49 17.73
C ALA A 75 4.49 -7.31 18.53
N HIS A 76 3.28 -6.77 18.72
CA HIS A 76 2.19 -7.49 19.41
C HIS A 76 1.69 -8.68 18.57
N SER A 77 1.55 -8.50 17.27
CA SER A 77 1.10 -9.55 16.34
C SER A 77 2.07 -10.72 16.26
N ASP A 78 3.39 -10.43 16.29
CA ASP A 78 4.44 -11.43 16.22
C ASP A 78 4.59 -12.19 17.55
N ALA A 79 4.50 -11.50 18.68
CA ALA A 79 4.59 -12.11 19.99
C ALA A 79 3.43 -13.08 20.28
N ASN A 80 2.24 -12.81 19.74
CA ASN A 80 1.02 -13.57 20.02
C ASN A 80 0.55 -14.45 18.85
N PHE A 81 1.32 -14.60 17.79
CA PHE A 81 0.94 -15.33 16.57
C PHE A 81 -0.39 -14.84 15.96
N LEU A 82 -0.63 -13.53 16.00
CA LEU A 82 -1.87 -12.91 15.56
C LEU A 82 -1.76 -12.19 14.21
N ARG A 83 -0.62 -12.32 13.50
CA ARG A 83 -0.33 -11.57 12.26
C ARG A 83 -1.47 -11.68 11.25
N LYS A 84 -1.99 -12.90 11.03
CA LYS A 84 -3.14 -13.13 10.13
C LYS A 84 -4.41 -12.38 10.60
N ARG A 85 -4.69 -12.37 11.90
CA ARG A 85 -5.88 -11.66 12.45
C ARG A 85 -5.76 -10.16 12.24
N TYR A 86 -4.57 -9.59 12.47
CA TYR A 86 -4.33 -8.18 12.21
C TYR A 86 -4.40 -7.84 10.72
N LEU A 87 -3.90 -8.72 9.82
CA LEU A 87 -4.03 -8.55 8.38
C LEU A 87 -5.51 -8.48 7.96
N VAL A 88 -6.33 -9.42 8.44
CA VAL A 88 -7.78 -9.42 8.17
C VAL A 88 -8.44 -8.16 8.72
N LEU A 89 -8.14 -7.81 9.98
CA LEU A 89 -8.74 -6.64 10.63
C LEU A 89 -8.39 -5.33 9.92
N THR A 90 -7.12 -5.10 9.59
CA THR A 90 -6.69 -3.88 8.89
C THR A 90 -7.27 -3.80 7.49
N THR A 91 -7.37 -4.92 6.78
CA THR A 91 -8.04 -4.97 5.46
C THR A 91 -9.52 -4.62 5.57
N LEU A 92 -10.24 -5.24 6.51
CA LEU A 92 -11.68 -4.95 6.69
C LEU A 92 -11.93 -3.51 7.13
N LEU A 93 -11.08 -2.95 7.97
CA LEU A 93 -11.16 -1.55 8.39
C LEU A 93 -10.82 -0.60 7.24
N CYS A 94 -9.85 -0.92 6.37
CA CYS A 94 -9.56 -0.14 5.16
C CYS A 94 -10.74 -0.17 4.20
N VAL A 95 -11.27 -1.36 3.87
CA VAL A 95 -12.44 -1.54 3.00
C VAL A 95 -13.67 -0.82 3.57
N GLY A 96 -13.93 -0.98 4.87
CA GLY A 96 -15.03 -0.32 5.57
C GLY A 96 -14.90 1.21 5.54
N SER A 97 -13.71 1.74 5.87
CA SER A 97 -13.47 3.19 5.83
C SER A 97 -13.57 3.76 4.41
N THR A 98 -13.12 3.03 3.38
CA THR A 98 -13.27 3.42 1.97
C THR A 98 -14.74 3.39 1.55
N SER A 99 -15.50 2.42 2.02
CA SER A 99 -16.95 2.35 1.75
C SER A 99 -17.71 3.46 2.48
N CYS A 100 -17.35 3.77 3.73
CA CYS A 100 -17.89 4.92 4.45
C CYS A 100 -17.51 6.24 3.77
N LEU A 101 -16.29 6.37 3.26
CA LEU A 101 -15.88 7.52 2.47
C LEU A 101 -16.82 7.73 1.28
N ALA A 102 -17.18 6.66 0.55
CA ALA A 102 -18.14 6.73 -0.55
C ALA A 102 -19.56 7.17 -0.12
N LEU A 103 -20.00 6.72 1.06
CA LEU A 103 -21.36 7.00 1.57
C LEU A 103 -21.51 8.42 2.14
N PHE A 104 -20.44 9.01 2.65
CA PHE A 104 -20.49 10.25 3.43
C PHE A 104 -19.79 11.43 2.74
N LEU A 105 -19.66 11.42 1.42
CA LEU A 105 -19.04 12.51 0.66
C LEU A 105 -19.78 13.85 0.84
N ASP A 106 -21.10 13.81 1.01
CA ASP A 106 -21.94 14.99 1.14
C ASP A 106 -21.99 15.57 2.58
N GLN A 107 -21.38 14.88 3.55
CA GLN A 107 -21.43 15.28 4.97
C GLN A 107 -20.40 16.33 5.35
N GLY A 108 -19.68 16.87 4.36
CA GLY A 108 -18.71 17.93 4.55
C GLY A 108 -17.26 17.43 4.65
N ILE A 109 -16.35 18.36 4.41
CA ILE A 109 -14.92 18.07 4.21
C ILE A 109 -14.25 17.39 5.41
N PHE A 110 -14.66 17.70 6.64
CA PHE A 110 -14.09 17.07 7.84
C PHE A 110 -14.39 15.57 7.91
N VAL A 111 -15.62 15.16 7.56
CA VAL A 111 -16.03 13.75 7.53
C VAL A 111 -15.25 13.00 6.46
N VAL A 112 -15.13 13.59 5.28
CA VAL A 112 -14.33 13.06 4.17
C VAL A 112 -12.86 12.88 4.60
N CYS A 113 -12.26 13.88 5.23
CA CYS A 113 -10.89 13.82 5.72
C CYS A 113 -10.68 12.70 6.77
N ILE A 114 -11.65 12.51 7.69
CA ILE A 114 -11.58 11.46 8.71
C ILE A 114 -11.58 10.07 8.05
N PHE A 115 -12.52 9.79 7.15
CA PHE A 115 -12.59 8.49 6.49
C PHE A 115 -11.43 8.25 5.55
N LEU A 116 -10.95 9.27 4.83
CA LEU A 116 -9.73 9.19 4.03
C LEU A 116 -8.51 8.85 4.90
N MET A 117 -8.34 9.56 6.03
CA MET A 117 -7.26 9.31 6.97
C MET A 117 -7.32 7.88 7.54
N MET A 118 -8.50 7.42 7.94
CA MET A 118 -8.69 6.06 8.47
C MET A 118 -8.43 5.00 7.41
N SER A 119 -8.94 5.16 6.18
CA SER A 119 -8.72 4.19 5.11
C SER A 119 -7.23 4.07 4.77
N ASN A 120 -6.51 5.20 4.66
CA ASN A 120 -5.09 5.22 4.37
C ASN A 120 -4.23 4.70 5.55
N LEU A 121 -4.63 4.97 6.78
CA LEU A 121 -3.99 4.40 7.98
C LEU A 121 -4.08 2.86 7.97
N PHE A 122 -5.27 2.31 7.80
CA PHE A 122 -5.46 0.86 7.80
C PHE A 122 -4.85 0.18 6.58
N TYR A 123 -4.83 0.85 5.43
CA TYR A 123 -4.05 0.44 4.27
C TYR A 123 -2.55 0.30 4.63
N GLY A 124 -1.93 1.35 5.19
CA GLY A 124 -0.51 1.34 5.54
C GLY A 124 -0.15 0.32 6.62
N LEU A 125 -1.02 0.10 7.62
CA LEU A 125 -0.84 -0.96 8.61
C LEU A 125 -0.94 -2.34 7.99
N GLY A 126 -1.88 -2.57 7.06
CA GLY A 126 -2.01 -3.82 6.31
C GLY A 126 -0.78 -4.11 5.45
N GLU A 127 -0.24 -3.08 4.78
CA GLU A 127 0.98 -3.15 3.97
C GLU A 127 2.19 -3.56 4.83
N ASN A 128 2.36 -2.96 6.01
CA ASN A 128 3.43 -3.34 6.94
C ASN A 128 3.30 -4.80 7.40
N ILE A 129 2.09 -5.28 7.65
CA ILE A 129 1.84 -6.66 8.10
C ILE A 129 2.11 -7.65 6.98
N ILE A 130 1.65 -7.38 5.74
CA ILE A 130 1.87 -8.30 4.62
C ILE A 130 3.35 -8.34 4.21
N ALA A 131 4.07 -7.23 4.28
CA ALA A 131 5.50 -7.18 4.03
C ALA A 131 6.29 -8.10 4.96
N ALA A 132 5.87 -8.24 6.21
CA ALA A 132 6.51 -9.12 7.19
C ALA A 132 6.40 -10.62 6.87
N TYR A 133 5.53 -11.04 5.94
CA TYR A 133 5.47 -12.43 5.45
C TYR A 133 6.57 -12.75 4.44
N LEU A 134 7.10 -11.77 3.72
CA LEU A 134 8.06 -12.01 2.64
C LEU A 134 9.29 -12.82 3.08
N PRO A 135 9.96 -12.53 4.22
CA PRO A 135 11.07 -13.35 4.69
C PRO A 135 10.69 -14.79 5.08
N GLU A 136 9.42 -15.03 5.43
CA GLU A 136 8.93 -16.37 5.81
C GLU A 136 8.62 -17.24 4.60
N ILE A 137 8.10 -16.62 3.51
CA ILE A 137 7.72 -17.32 2.29
C ILE A 137 8.83 -17.36 1.24
N SER A 138 9.96 -16.69 1.47
CA SER A 138 11.10 -16.62 0.57
C SER A 138 12.39 -17.16 1.21
N SER A 139 13.38 -17.42 0.39
CA SER A 139 14.75 -17.68 0.81
C SER A 139 15.66 -16.55 0.33
N GLN A 140 16.88 -16.45 0.86
CA GLN A 140 17.87 -15.46 0.39
C GLN A 140 18.13 -15.54 -1.12
N LYS A 141 17.91 -16.72 -1.75
CA LYS A 141 18.11 -16.94 -3.18
C LYS A 141 16.87 -16.65 -4.05
N SER A 142 15.73 -16.36 -3.44
CA SER A 142 14.46 -16.19 -4.15
C SER A 142 13.67 -14.95 -3.73
N ILE A 143 14.20 -14.17 -2.77
CA ILE A 143 13.49 -13.02 -2.21
C ILE A 143 13.26 -11.92 -3.27
N GLY A 144 14.26 -11.66 -4.13
CA GLY A 144 14.16 -10.68 -5.20
C GLY A 144 13.09 -11.06 -6.22
N ARG A 145 13.10 -12.35 -6.65
CA ARG A 145 12.10 -12.87 -7.59
C ARG A 145 10.68 -12.82 -7.01
N ILE A 146 10.49 -13.26 -5.76
CA ILE A 146 9.17 -13.28 -5.14
C ILE A 146 8.66 -11.86 -4.93
N SER A 147 9.52 -10.95 -4.45
CA SER A 147 9.20 -9.54 -4.34
C SER A 147 8.85 -8.92 -5.70
N GLY A 148 9.66 -9.19 -6.73
CA GLY A 148 9.39 -8.71 -8.09
C GLY A 148 8.05 -9.19 -8.65
N TYR A 149 7.66 -10.43 -8.38
CA TYR A 149 6.34 -10.95 -8.78
C TYR A 149 5.19 -10.25 -8.03
N GLY A 150 5.36 -9.97 -6.73
CA GLY A 150 4.38 -9.20 -5.97
C GLY A 150 4.19 -7.81 -6.56
N TRP A 151 5.26 -7.05 -6.70
CA TRP A 151 5.21 -5.71 -7.28
C TRP A 151 4.63 -5.68 -8.70
N SER A 152 5.03 -6.64 -9.55
CA SER A 152 4.48 -6.75 -10.92
C SER A 152 2.98 -7.00 -10.89
N LEU A 153 2.53 -7.93 -10.04
CA LEU A 153 1.10 -8.23 -9.88
C LEU A 153 0.35 -7.05 -9.27
N GLY A 154 0.98 -6.32 -8.37
CA GLY A 154 0.47 -5.07 -7.81
C GLY A 154 0.18 -4.03 -8.89
N TYR A 155 1.15 -3.71 -9.73
CA TYR A 155 0.94 -2.76 -10.83
C TYR A 155 -0.16 -3.20 -11.79
N ILE A 156 -0.26 -4.51 -12.11
CA ILE A 156 -1.36 -5.06 -12.90
C ILE A 156 -2.70 -4.86 -12.16
N GLY A 157 -2.72 -5.07 -10.85
CA GLY A 157 -3.90 -4.84 -10.01
C GLY A 157 -4.37 -3.39 -10.03
N GLY A 158 -3.43 -2.46 -9.90
CA GLY A 158 -3.70 -1.03 -10.03
C GLY A 158 -4.30 -0.67 -11.38
N MET A 159 -3.72 -1.20 -12.48
CA MET A 159 -4.23 -0.97 -13.84
C MET A 159 -5.63 -1.55 -14.05
N ILE A 160 -5.88 -2.77 -13.59
CA ILE A 160 -7.20 -3.40 -13.75
C ILE A 160 -8.25 -2.64 -12.95
N THR A 161 -7.96 -2.29 -11.70
CA THR A 161 -8.88 -1.54 -10.86
C THR A 161 -9.17 -0.16 -11.45
N LEU A 162 -8.13 0.55 -11.86
CA LEU A 162 -8.28 1.86 -12.51
C LEU A 162 -9.04 1.76 -13.84
N GLY A 163 -8.76 0.74 -14.66
CA GLY A 163 -9.43 0.51 -15.93
C GLY A 163 -10.93 0.23 -15.75
N LEU A 164 -11.31 -0.56 -14.75
CA LEU A 164 -12.71 -0.81 -14.42
C LEU A 164 -13.41 0.47 -13.93
N CYS A 165 -12.74 1.25 -13.08
CA CYS A 165 -13.26 2.54 -12.63
C CYS A 165 -13.41 3.52 -13.82
N LEU A 166 -12.41 3.61 -14.70
CA LEU A 166 -12.46 4.47 -15.89
C LEU A 166 -13.60 4.07 -16.83
N PHE A 167 -13.76 2.78 -17.10
CA PHE A 167 -14.87 2.28 -17.91
C PHE A 167 -16.22 2.71 -17.35
N TYR A 168 -16.39 2.60 -16.01
CA TYR A 168 -17.62 3.04 -15.36
C TYR A 168 -17.79 4.56 -15.43
N VAL A 169 -16.75 5.34 -15.16
CA VAL A 169 -16.78 6.81 -15.22
C VAL A 169 -17.16 7.29 -16.61
N THR A 170 -16.49 6.79 -17.67
CA THR A 170 -16.77 7.20 -19.04
C THR A 170 -18.20 6.85 -19.47
N THR A 171 -18.72 5.71 -19.01
CA THR A 171 -20.12 5.33 -19.29
C THR A 171 -21.09 6.28 -18.60
N ALA A 172 -20.86 6.57 -17.32
CA ALA A 172 -21.69 7.47 -16.52
C ALA A 172 -21.67 8.93 -17.07
N GLU A 173 -20.47 9.41 -17.49
CA GLU A 173 -20.34 10.74 -18.11
C GLU A 173 -21.12 10.81 -19.44
N ASN A 174 -21.08 9.76 -20.27
CA ASN A 174 -21.84 9.70 -21.51
C ASN A 174 -23.35 9.70 -21.28
N GLU A 175 -23.83 9.22 -20.15
CA GLU A 175 -25.22 9.27 -19.70
C GLU A 175 -25.59 10.61 -19.04
N GLY A 176 -24.62 11.52 -18.87
CA GLY A 176 -24.83 12.86 -18.31
C GLY A 176 -24.75 12.93 -16.78
N TYR A 177 -24.24 11.89 -16.10
CA TYR A 177 -24.03 11.92 -14.66
C TYR A 177 -22.80 12.75 -14.27
N SER A 178 -22.89 13.42 -13.11
CA SER A 178 -21.80 14.23 -12.55
C SER A 178 -20.82 13.39 -11.70
N ALA A 179 -19.68 13.99 -11.37
CA ALA A 179 -18.66 13.38 -10.53
C ALA A 179 -19.20 12.93 -9.15
N ASP A 180 -20.15 13.65 -8.59
CA ASP A 180 -20.79 13.32 -7.32
C ASP A 180 -21.55 11.98 -7.35
N PHE A 181 -21.97 11.56 -8.53
CA PHE A 181 -22.63 10.27 -8.73
C PHE A 181 -21.63 9.14 -8.96
N PHE A 182 -20.65 9.31 -9.86
CA PHE A 182 -19.80 8.20 -10.26
C PHE A 182 -18.59 7.98 -9.35
N VAL A 183 -18.07 9.00 -8.64
CA VAL A 183 -16.91 8.81 -7.76
C VAL A 183 -17.22 7.90 -6.56
N PRO A 184 -18.38 8.03 -5.86
CA PRO A 184 -18.75 7.07 -4.82
C PRO A 184 -18.72 5.61 -5.29
N VAL A 185 -19.22 5.37 -6.51
CA VAL A 185 -19.23 4.01 -7.09
C VAL A 185 -17.82 3.51 -7.37
N THR A 186 -16.91 4.36 -7.85
CA THR A 186 -15.49 3.95 -8.02
C THR A 186 -14.82 3.57 -6.72
N LEU A 187 -15.16 4.23 -5.60
CA LEU A 187 -14.68 3.86 -4.27
C LEU A 187 -15.23 2.49 -3.83
N PHE A 188 -16.51 2.18 -4.12
CA PHE A 188 -17.10 0.86 -3.85
C PHE A 188 -16.47 -0.23 -4.72
N ILE A 189 -16.25 0.03 -6.02
CA ILE A 189 -15.54 -0.90 -6.91
C ILE A 189 -14.16 -1.20 -6.34
N THR A 190 -13.42 -0.18 -5.92
CA THR A 190 -12.08 -0.32 -5.34
C THR A 190 -12.10 -1.14 -4.05
N ALA A 191 -13.04 -0.85 -3.14
CA ALA A 191 -13.23 -1.56 -1.89
C ALA A 191 -13.57 -3.05 -2.12
N ALA A 192 -14.44 -3.33 -3.08
CA ALA A 192 -14.83 -4.70 -3.45
C ALA A 192 -13.65 -5.48 -4.05
N ILE A 193 -12.90 -4.89 -5.00
CA ILE A 193 -11.72 -5.52 -5.59
C ILE A 193 -10.67 -5.77 -4.52
N TYR A 194 -10.43 -4.80 -3.63
CA TYR A 194 -9.49 -4.96 -2.53
C TYR A 194 -9.86 -6.17 -1.66
N LEU A 195 -11.12 -6.27 -1.23
CA LEU A 195 -11.58 -7.37 -0.41
C LEU A 195 -11.43 -8.71 -1.11
N VAL A 196 -11.89 -8.82 -2.37
CA VAL A 196 -11.84 -10.06 -3.16
C VAL A 196 -10.40 -10.49 -3.42
N ALA A 197 -9.52 -9.59 -3.80
CA ALA A 197 -8.12 -9.88 -4.08
C ALA A 197 -7.31 -10.22 -2.80
N ALA A 198 -7.74 -9.76 -1.62
CA ALA A 198 -7.14 -10.12 -0.34
C ALA A 198 -7.57 -11.51 0.18
N LEU A 199 -8.69 -12.08 -0.29
CA LEU A 199 -9.20 -13.37 0.19
C LEU A 199 -8.19 -14.53 0.14
N PRO A 200 -7.39 -14.71 -0.94
CA PRO A 200 -6.37 -15.76 -0.97
C PRO A 200 -5.37 -15.64 0.19
N SER A 201 -5.01 -14.42 0.58
CA SER A 201 -4.10 -14.16 1.70
C SER A 201 -4.73 -14.60 3.03
N PHE A 202 -6.02 -14.36 3.21
CA PHE A 202 -6.74 -14.79 4.40
C PHE A 202 -6.88 -16.32 4.50
N ILE A 203 -6.90 -17.02 3.36
CA ILE A 203 -7.05 -18.47 3.34
C ILE A 203 -5.69 -19.17 3.50
N PHE A 204 -4.70 -18.78 2.71
CA PHE A 204 -3.46 -19.54 2.53
C PHE A 204 -2.28 -19.05 3.37
N LEU A 205 -2.27 -17.81 3.88
CA LEU A 205 -1.23 -17.36 4.78
C LEU A 205 -1.49 -17.86 6.21
N GLY A 206 -0.42 -18.27 6.89
CA GLY A 206 -0.47 -18.72 8.28
C GLY A 206 -0.56 -17.56 9.27
N SER A 207 -0.61 -17.87 10.56
CA SER A 207 -0.62 -16.86 11.63
C SER A 207 0.74 -16.16 11.84
N GLY A 208 1.72 -16.46 11.00
CA GLY A 208 3.12 -16.04 11.10
C GLY A 208 3.94 -17.06 11.90
N ALA A 209 5.18 -17.28 11.53
CA ALA A 209 6.14 -17.93 12.39
C ALA A 209 6.46 -16.90 13.49
N GLY A 210 5.90 -17.06 14.67
CA GLY A 210 6.28 -16.24 15.80
C GLY A 210 7.81 -16.19 15.89
N GLY A 211 8.36 -15.01 16.12
CA GLY A 211 9.81 -14.79 16.06
C GLY A 211 10.58 -15.93 16.70
N VAL A 212 11.41 -16.57 15.90
CA VAL A 212 12.22 -17.72 16.28
C VAL A 212 12.97 -17.35 17.56
N GLY A 213 12.55 -17.94 18.68
CA GLY A 213 13.42 -18.10 19.84
C GLY A 213 13.79 -16.84 20.60
N VAL A 214 12.85 -15.97 20.92
CA VAL A 214 13.11 -14.96 21.93
C VAL A 214 12.24 -15.19 23.16
N SER A 215 12.55 -16.28 23.83
CA SER A 215 12.26 -16.50 25.25
C SER A 215 12.99 -15.45 26.09
N GLY A 216 12.45 -14.27 26.16
CA GLY A 216 13.00 -13.22 27.02
C GLY A 216 11.95 -12.13 27.20
N SER A 217 11.57 -11.87 28.42
CA SER A 217 10.51 -10.97 28.86
C SER A 217 10.75 -9.48 28.61
N SER A 218 11.54 -9.09 27.63
CA SER A 218 11.68 -7.70 27.25
C SER A 218 10.57 -7.33 26.29
N GLN A 219 9.74 -6.37 26.69
CA GLN A 219 8.70 -5.80 25.87
C GLN A 219 9.26 -5.38 24.51
N PRO A 220 8.55 -5.61 23.37
CA PRO A 220 9.03 -5.29 22.02
C PRO A 220 9.50 -3.85 21.86
N ILE A 221 8.87 -2.92 22.57
CA ILE A 221 9.24 -1.50 22.62
C ILE A 221 10.65 -1.32 23.22
N ASN A 222 11.00 -2.06 24.27
CA ASN A 222 12.31 -1.95 24.90
C ASN A 222 13.43 -2.38 23.95
N ARG A 223 13.20 -3.38 23.09
CA ARG A 223 14.18 -3.78 22.04
C ARG A 223 14.37 -2.70 21.01
N LEU A 224 13.30 -2.06 20.58
CA LEU A 224 13.36 -0.95 19.63
C LEU A 224 14.16 0.22 20.24
N LEU A 225 13.88 0.56 21.51
CA LEU A 225 14.61 1.57 22.25
C LEU A 225 16.08 1.17 22.48
N ASP A 226 16.37 -0.09 22.77
CA ASP A 226 17.74 -0.60 22.92
C ASP A 226 18.51 -0.52 21.60
N THR A 227 17.88 -0.83 20.45
CA THR A 227 18.49 -0.68 19.13
C THR A 227 18.81 0.80 18.83
N ILE A 228 17.88 1.71 19.15
CA ILE A 228 18.09 3.16 18.99
C ILE A 228 19.19 3.65 19.95
N ARG A 229 19.22 3.18 21.20
CA ARG A 229 20.22 3.55 22.20
C ARG A 229 21.62 3.07 21.79
N ASN A 230 21.70 1.87 21.20
CA ASN A 230 22.95 1.27 20.74
C ASN A 230 23.28 1.61 19.27
N ARG A 231 22.82 2.75 18.78
CA ARG A 231 23.00 3.20 17.38
C ARG A 231 24.45 3.17 16.87
N HIS A 232 25.41 3.29 17.77
CA HIS A 232 26.84 3.23 17.43
C HIS A 232 27.29 1.83 16.94
N GLN A 233 26.66 0.77 17.45
CA GLN A 233 26.90 -0.61 16.98
C GLN A 233 26.29 -0.87 15.59
N TYR A 234 25.22 -0.15 15.25
CA TYR A 234 24.43 -0.33 14.02
C TYR A 234 24.58 0.86 13.06
N ARG A 235 25.77 1.50 13.05
CA ARG A 235 25.98 2.74 12.30
C ARG A 235 25.61 2.66 10.82
N ASP A 236 25.94 1.55 10.17
CA ASP A 236 25.65 1.36 8.74
C ASP A 236 24.15 1.11 8.50
N LEU A 237 23.46 0.41 9.41
CA LEU A 237 22.01 0.26 9.38
C LEU A 237 21.31 1.63 9.48
N PHE A 238 21.72 2.48 10.42
CA PHE A 238 21.12 3.80 10.58
C PHE A 238 21.40 4.73 9.39
N ARG A 239 22.58 4.64 8.77
CA ARG A 239 22.88 5.35 7.52
C ARG A 239 21.99 4.87 6.38
N PHE A 240 21.87 3.56 6.21
CA PHE A 240 20.99 2.96 5.21
C PHE A 240 19.53 3.40 5.42
N LEU A 241 19.02 3.32 6.66
CA LEU A 241 17.66 3.77 6.99
C LEU A 241 17.47 5.26 6.67
N GLY A 242 18.45 6.10 6.99
CA GLY A 242 18.44 7.53 6.63
C GLY A 242 18.33 7.75 5.13
N CYS A 243 19.15 7.09 4.33
CA CYS A 243 19.07 7.15 2.86
C CYS A 243 17.71 6.67 2.36
N THR A 244 17.19 5.59 2.93
CA THR A 244 15.87 5.02 2.57
C THR A 244 14.74 6.00 2.85
N VAL A 245 14.77 6.73 3.98
CA VAL A 245 13.76 7.75 4.31
C VAL A 245 13.71 8.84 3.24
N PHE A 246 14.85 9.40 2.85
CA PHE A 246 14.89 10.45 1.81
C PHE A 246 14.46 9.93 0.43
N TYR A 247 14.93 8.75 0.05
CA TYR A 247 14.54 8.12 -1.21
C TYR A 247 13.03 7.85 -1.27
N GLN A 248 12.49 7.19 -0.24
CA GLN A 248 11.07 6.86 -0.18
C GLN A 248 10.18 8.10 -0.06
N ALA A 249 10.61 9.13 0.68
CA ALA A 249 9.87 10.39 0.74
C ALA A 249 9.73 11.04 -0.64
N GLY A 250 10.81 11.04 -1.45
CA GLY A 250 10.76 11.52 -2.83
C GLY A 250 9.79 10.72 -3.72
N VAL A 251 9.87 9.39 -3.65
CA VAL A 251 8.98 8.51 -4.43
C VAL A 251 7.52 8.72 -4.03
N GLN A 252 7.21 8.75 -2.74
CA GLN A 252 5.84 8.95 -2.25
C GLN A 252 5.28 10.34 -2.60
N ALA A 253 6.12 11.38 -2.57
CA ALA A 253 5.70 12.71 -3.00
C ALA A 253 5.31 12.73 -4.49
N VAL A 254 6.10 12.07 -5.37
CA VAL A 254 5.76 11.95 -6.79
C VAL A 254 4.45 11.19 -6.97
N ILE A 255 4.27 10.05 -6.30
CA ILE A 255 3.04 9.24 -6.40
C ILE A 255 1.82 10.04 -5.94
N ALA A 256 1.92 10.73 -4.81
CA ALA A 256 0.80 11.45 -4.22
C ALA A 256 0.38 12.71 -5.01
N LEU A 257 1.30 13.30 -5.76
CA LEU A 257 1.06 14.57 -6.46
C LEU A 257 1.05 14.44 -7.99
N ALA A 258 1.34 13.26 -8.54
CA ALA A 258 1.50 13.06 -9.98
C ALA A 258 0.27 13.52 -10.80
N ALA A 259 -0.94 13.12 -10.38
CA ALA A 259 -2.16 13.49 -11.07
C ALA A 259 -2.46 14.99 -10.96
N ILE A 260 -2.27 15.57 -9.77
CA ILE A 260 -2.47 17.01 -9.54
C ILE A 260 -1.49 17.82 -10.41
N TYR A 261 -0.22 17.42 -10.42
CA TYR A 261 0.79 18.08 -11.23
C TYR A 261 0.50 17.98 -12.74
N ALA A 262 0.11 16.79 -13.22
CA ALA A 262 -0.24 16.59 -14.61
C ALA A 262 -1.41 17.50 -15.04
N GLN A 263 -2.43 17.63 -14.22
CA GLN A 263 -3.60 18.45 -14.53
C GLN A 263 -3.34 19.95 -14.35
N GLN A 264 -2.78 20.38 -13.21
CA GLN A 264 -2.68 21.78 -12.86
C GLN A 264 -1.48 22.49 -13.51
N VAL A 265 -0.38 21.79 -13.74
CA VAL A 265 0.87 22.38 -14.25
C VAL A 265 1.08 22.05 -15.71
N VAL A 266 0.90 20.78 -16.12
CA VAL A 266 1.10 20.34 -17.50
C VAL A 266 -0.13 20.62 -18.36
N GLY A 267 -1.31 20.72 -17.74
CA GLY A 267 -2.58 20.98 -18.43
C GLY A 267 -3.21 19.71 -19.05
N PHE A 268 -2.86 18.53 -18.55
CA PHE A 268 -3.48 17.30 -19.01
C PHE A 268 -4.95 17.26 -18.64
N THR A 269 -5.77 16.73 -19.52
CA THR A 269 -7.14 16.37 -19.23
C THR A 269 -7.19 15.22 -18.22
N PHE A 270 -8.36 15.00 -17.65
CA PHE A 270 -8.56 13.88 -16.72
C PHE A 270 -8.22 12.51 -17.37
N SER A 271 -8.67 12.30 -18.61
CA SER A 271 -8.40 11.07 -19.37
C SER A 271 -6.92 10.91 -19.72
N GLU A 272 -6.21 11.97 -20.10
CA GLU A 272 -4.78 11.94 -20.36
C GLU A 272 -3.97 11.64 -19.09
N THR A 273 -4.39 12.16 -17.94
CA THR A 273 -3.79 11.87 -16.63
C THR A 273 -3.92 10.39 -16.29
N ILE A 274 -5.09 9.79 -16.50
CA ILE A 274 -5.30 8.37 -16.27
C ILE A 274 -4.44 7.53 -17.21
N LEU A 275 -4.39 7.89 -18.50
CA LEU A 275 -3.54 7.20 -19.48
C LEU A 275 -2.06 7.25 -19.07
N LEU A 276 -1.56 8.41 -18.62
CA LEU A 276 -0.21 8.55 -18.09
C LEU A 276 0.06 7.57 -16.96
N ILE A 277 -0.85 7.50 -15.97
CA ILE A 277 -0.72 6.59 -14.82
C ILE A 277 -0.73 5.12 -15.27
N MET A 278 -1.58 4.77 -16.24
CA MET A 278 -1.61 3.41 -16.78
C MET A 278 -0.29 3.04 -17.47
N VAL A 279 0.29 3.94 -18.28
CA VAL A 279 1.59 3.71 -18.94
C VAL A 279 2.71 3.56 -17.89
N VAL A 280 2.72 4.39 -16.86
CA VAL A 280 3.70 4.29 -15.76
C VAL A 280 3.56 2.95 -15.04
N ASN A 281 2.35 2.52 -14.70
CA ASN A 281 2.12 1.23 -14.05
C ASN A 281 2.55 0.05 -14.93
N LEU A 282 2.27 0.10 -16.25
CA LEU A 282 2.69 -0.95 -17.17
C LEU A 282 4.22 -1.08 -17.24
N THR A 283 4.91 0.05 -17.39
CA THR A 283 6.38 0.07 -17.43
C THR A 283 7.00 -0.37 -16.11
N ALA A 284 6.39 0.01 -14.97
CA ALA A 284 6.81 -0.42 -13.65
C ALA A 284 6.58 -1.94 -13.44
N ALA A 285 5.46 -2.49 -13.92
CA ALA A 285 5.18 -3.93 -13.86
C ALA A 285 6.24 -4.74 -14.62
N LEU A 286 6.57 -4.31 -15.84
CA LEU A 286 7.62 -4.94 -16.65
C LEU A 286 8.99 -4.83 -15.96
N GLY A 287 9.31 -3.66 -15.42
CA GLY A 287 10.54 -3.45 -14.66
C GLY A 287 10.65 -4.40 -13.46
N ALA A 288 9.64 -4.46 -12.61
CA ALA A 288 9.61 -5.33 -11.43
C ALA A 288 9.76 -6.81 -11.80
N PHE A 289 9.07 -7.25 -12.86
CA PHE A 289 9.14 -8.62 -13.35
C PHE A 289 10.53 -9.01 -13.85
N VAL A 290 11.25 -8.11 -14.51
CA VAL A 290 12.58 -8.35 -15.06
C VAL A 290 13.67 -8.22 -14.00
N PHE A 291 13.64 -7.14 -13.20
CA PHE A 291 14.71 -6.84 -12.24
C PHE A 291 14.67 -7.73 -11.00
N GLY A 292 13.50 -8.27 -10.60
CA GLY A 292 13.42 -9.19 -9.47
C GLY A 292 14.30 -10.45 -9.63
N PRO A 293 14.15 -11.25 -10.70
CA PRO A 293 15.04 -12.38 -10.98
C PRO A 293 16.49 -11.97 -11.24
N LEU A 294 16.72 -10.80 -11.85
CA LEU A 294 18.07 -10.30 -12.10
C LEU A 294 18.83 -10.07 -10.78
N GLN A 295 18.17 -9.46 -9.81
CA GLN A 295 18.72 -9.24 -8.46
C GLN A 295 19.15 -10.57 -7.81
N ASP A 296 18.31 -11.61 -7.90
CA ASP A 296 18.65 -12.93 -7.34
C ASP A 296 19.85 -13.57 -8.04
N ARG A 297 20.01 -13.34 -9.36
CA ARG A 297 21.10 -13.90 -10.17
C ARG A 297 22.44 -13.21 -9.94
N PHE A 298 22.46 -11.89 -9.82
CA PHE A 298 23.69 -11.11 -9.69
C PHE A 298 24.12 -10.87 -8.25
N GLY A 299 23.21 -11.07 -7.28
CA GLY A 299 23.43 -10.84 -5.86
C GLY A 299 23.37 -9.35 -5.49
N ILE A 300 22.96 -9.06 -4.26
CA ILE A 300 22.77 -7.70 -3.74
C ILE A 300 24.07 -6.87 -3.73
N SER A 301 25.23 -7.52 -3.75
CA SER A 301 26.54 -6.85 -3.67
C SER A 301 27.09 -6.31 -4.99
N LYS A 302 26.37 -6.46 -6.11
CA LYS A 302 26.82 -6.02 -7.45
C LYS A 302 25.94 -4.93 -8.07
N PHE A 303 24.94 -4.46 -7.37
CA PHE A 303 24.14 -3.29 -7.62
C PHE A 303 24.32 -2.32 -6.43
#